data_f65be89c8fea92afbb06ca40b95f53f2
#
_entry.id   f65be89c8fea92afbb06ca40b95f53f2
#
_cell.length_a   1.000
_cell.length_b   1.000
_cell.length_c   1.000
_cell.angle_alpha   90.00
_cell.angle_beta   90.00
_cell.angle_gamma   90.00
#
_symmetry.space_group_name_H-M   'P 1'
#
loop_
_entity.id
_entity.type
_entity.pdbx_description
1 polymer ?
#
loop_
_entity_poly.entity_id
_entity_poly.type
_entity_poly.pdbx_seq_one_letter_code
_entity_poly.pdbx_strand_id
1 'polypeptide(L)'
;MFEYFPTGPYTWNLGVVATLNSGGLIDEMDRACRPIKDAANAGEDAGTPEFLRAWRALTDQLVAQAEDAEKAGHTRTAGQLWFRASNYLAQAERMLAHSDPNRVPTYRRMLEIAQKAFELHSPRVSRVEIPYEGTTLPAYFSAAPATDDGPAPVIVLVNGLDSTKEHMYASNHWEELAARGISCLMLDQPGTGEALRLQGLTARIDTEVWAGAAVDWLEQRDDVDAARIGIVGWSLGGYYAPRAAAFEKRLALCVAWGANHDWGAVQRRRKEREGERPVPHYWEHVLWVWGKDGDEHHLDAFLDFADAVNLDGVVEQITVPFLIAHGANDRQIPLEMAHRSYDQAVNSPKRELRVFTPQEGATEHIGLDHLPYVSTFIADWVADTFAELKR
;
A
#
# COMPACT_ATOMS: atom_id res chain seq x y z
N MET A 1 8.46 -12.97 -12.27
CA MET A 1 7.33 -12.05 -12.48
C MET A 1 6.81 -12.19 -13.91
N PHE A 2 5.48 -12.10 -14.13
CA PHE A 2 4.90 -12.01 -15.48
C PHE A 2 5.33 -10.69 -16.16
N GLU A 3 5.87 -10.77 -17.38
CA GLU A 3 6.37 -9.61 -18.12
C GLU A 3 5.54 -9.39 -19.38
N TYR A 4 4.59 -8.46 -19.32
CA TYR A 4 3.80 -8.04 -20.47
C TYR A 4 4.65 -7.24 -21.48
N PHE A 5 5.63 -6.48 -20.95
CA PHE A 5 6.60 -5.69 -21.70
C PHE A 5 8.01 -6.29 -21.53
N PRO A 6 8.42 -7.32 -22.30
CA PRO A 6 9.65 -8.06 -22.03
C PRO A 6 10.93 -7.22 -22.06
N THR A 7 10.95 -6.15 -22.86
CA THR A 7 12.06 -5.19 -22.96
C THR A 7 11.76 -3.85 -22.32
N GLY A 8 10.55 -3.68 -21.78
CA GLY A 8 10.07 -2.44 -21.19
C GLY A 8 10.51 -2.23 -19.75
N PRO A 9 10.19 -1.07 -19.16
CA PRO A 9 10.51 -0.76 -17.79
C PRO A 9 9.91 -1.75 -16.78
N TYR A 10 10.68 -2.09 -15.75
CA TYR A 10 10.22 -2.95 -14.66
C TYR A 10 8.92 -2.46 -14.01
N THR A 11 8.80 -1.13 -13.84
CA THR A 11 7.64 -0.49 -13.20
C THR A 11 6.35 -0.65 -13.98
N TRP A 12 6.42 -0.70 -15.32
CA TRP A 12 5.26 -0.97 -16.16
C TRP A 12 4.77 -2.41 -15.96
N ASN A 13 5.70 -3.38 -15.96
CA ASN A 13 5.37 -4.78 -15.68
C ASN A 13 4.82 -4.96 -14.27
N LEU A 14 5.42 -4.29 -13.29
CA LEU A 14 4.95 -4.33 -11.89
C LEU A 14 3.52 -3.75 -11.78
N GLY A 15 3.21 -2.65 -12.48
CA GLY A 15 1.87 -2.08 -12.53
C GLY A 15 0.82 -3.03 -13.13
N VAL A 16 1.18 -3.72 -14.22
CA VAL A 16 0.32 -4.75 -14.83
C VAL A 16 0.04 -5.88 -13.84
N VAL A 17 1.07 -6.41 -13.22
CA VAL A 17 0.96 -7.53 -12.28
C VAL A 17 0.18 -7.14 -11.03
N ALA A 18 0.46 -5.97 -10.46
CA ALA A 18 -0.27 -5.44 -9.32
C ALA A 18 -1.76 -5.32 -9.63
N THR A 19 -2.10 -4.77 -10.78
CA THR A 19 -3.50 -4.58 -11.21
C THR A 19 -4.21 -5.90 -11.41
N LEU A 20 -3.56 -6.88 -12.06
CA LEU A 20 -4.15 -8.23 -12.26
C LEU A 20 -4.41 -8.94 -10.93
N ASN A 21 -3.51 -8.81 -9.97
CA ASN A 21 -3.67 -9.41 -8.64
C ASN A 21 -4.62 -8.61 -7.72
N SER A 22 -5.06 -7.43 -8.15
CA SER A 22 -6.03 -6.57 -7.45
C SER A 22 -7.38 -6.50 -8.20
N GLY A 23 -7.80 -7.60 -8.80
CA GLY A 23 -9.11 -7.72 -9.46
C GLY A 23 -9.20 -7.20 -10.89
N GLY A 24 -8.08 -6.83 -11.52
CA GLY A 24 -8.02 -6.49 -12.95
C GLY A 24 -8.20 -7.74 -13.83
N LEU A 25 -8.68 -7.53 -15.07
CA LEU A 25 -8.93 -8.61 -16.02
C LEU A 25 -7.91 -8.57 -17.16
N ILE A 26 -7.46 -9.76 -17.60
CA ILE A 26 -6.43 -9.91 -18.65
C ILE A 26 -6.80 -9.17 -19.94
N ASP A 27 -8.05 -9.30 -20.40
CA ASP A 27 -8.52 -8.61 -21.64
C ASP A 27 -8.48 -7.09 -21.49
N GLU A 28 -8.93 -6.57 -20.36
CA GLU A 28 -8.92 -5.14 -20.07
C GLU A 28 -7.49 -4.61 -20.00
N MET A 29 -6.59 -5.34 -19.35
CA MET A 29 -5.16 -5.01 -19.26
C MET A 29 -4.49 -5.03 -20.66
N ASP A 30 -4.77 -6.05 -21.48
CA ASP A 30 -4.23 -6.13 -22.82
C ASP A 30 -4.71 -4.95 -23.70
N ARG A 31 -5.99 -4.58 -23.61
CA ARG A 31 -6.54 -3.42 -24.35
C ARG A 31 -5.89 -2.11 -23.92
N ALA A 32 -5.63 -1.90 -22.63
CA ALA A 32 -4.93 -0.72 -22.14
C ALA A 32 -3.45 -0.71 -22.53
N CYS A 33 -2.78 -1.85 -22.43
CA CYS A 33 -1.32 -1.92 -22.56
C CYS A 33 -0.85 -2.12 -24.02
N ARG A 34 -1.68 -2.70 -24.90
CA ARG A 34 -1.30 -2.95 -26.29
C ARG A 34 -0.92 -1.67 -27.06
N PRO A 35 -1.67 -0.54 -26.95
CA PRO A 35 -1.32 0.69 -27.65
C PRO A 35 0.03 1.30 -27.24
N ILE A 36 0.51 0.98 -26.02
CA ILE A 36 1.76 1.51 -25.50
C ILE A 36 2.90 0.49 -25.50
N LYS A 37 2.67 -0.70 -26.04
CA LYS A 37 3.66 -1.79 -26.01
C LYS A 37 4.93 -1.44 -26.77
N ASP A 38 4.82 -0.78 -27.90
CA ASP A 38 5.98 -0.39 -28.70
C ASP A 38 6.79 0.67 -27.99
N ALA A 39 6.15 1.67 -27.37
CA ALA A 39 6.81 2.68 -26.54
C ALA A 39 7.54 2.06 -25.35
N ALA A 40 6.87 1.15 -24.62
CA ALA A 40 7.47 0.42 -23.49
C ALA A 40 8.67 -0.42 -23.90
N ASN A 41 8.58 -1.10 -25.06
CA ASN A 41 9.67 -1.91 -25.60
C ASN A 41 10.84 -1.07 -26.13
N ALA A 42 10.58 0.15 -26.57
CA ALA A 42 11.61 1.13 -26.93
C ALA A 42 12.32 1.74 -25.71
N GLY A 43 11.86 1.42 -24.50
CA GLY A 43 12.41 1.94 -23.25
C GLY A 43 11.95 3.35 -22.93
N GLU A 44 10.82 3.79 -23.51
CA GLU A 44 10.23 5.08 -23.16
C GLU A 44 9.80 5.11 -21.68
N ASP A 45 9.77 6.33 -21.13
CA ASP A 45 9.40 6.59 -19.77
C ASP A 45 7.93 6.21 -19.48
N ALA A 46 7.69 5.50 -18.38
CA ALA A 46 6.36 5.11 -17.93
C ALA A 46 5.46 6.30 -17.54
N GLY A 47 6.02 7.45 -17.24
CA GLY A 47 5.29 8.69 -16.98
C GLY A 47 4.80 9.41 -18.24
N THR A 48 4.87 8.78 -19.40
CA THR A 48 4.48 9.41 -20.66
C THR A 48 2.99 9.75 -20.73
N PRO A 49 2.61 10.78 -21.49
CA PRO A 49 1.21 11.08 -21.78
C PRO A 49 0.44 9.91 -22.40
N GLU A 50 1.13 9.03 -23.13
CA GLU A 50 0.59 7.82 -23.74
C GLU A 50 0.09 6.83 -22.70
N PHE A 51 0.86 6.60 -21.63
CA PHE A 51 0.49 5.73 -20.53
C PHE A 51 -0.78 6.24 -19.85
N LEU A 52 -0.80 7.50 -19.47
CA LEU A 52 -1.98 8.13 -18.86
C LEU A 52 -3.21 8.03 -19.76
N ARG A 53 -3.08 8.32 -21.07
CA ARG A 53 -4.19 8.24 -22.04
C ARG A 53 -4.76 6.85 -22.15
N ALA A 54 -3.91 5.81 -22.24
CA ALA A 54 -4.34 4.43 -22.41
C ALA A 54 -5.17 3.94 -21.21
N TRP A 55 -4.69 4.17 -20.02
CA TRP A 55 -5.39 3.77 -18.79
C TRP A 55 -6.66 4.59 -18.52
N ARG A 56 -6.64 5.88 -18.83
CA ARG A 56 -7.84 6.72 -18.75
C ARG A 56 -8.92 6.30 -19.76
N ALA A 57 -8.54 5.96 -20.99
CA ALA A 57 -9.49 5.50 -22.00
C ALA A 57 -10.20 4.20 -21.57
N LEU A 58 -9.47 3.25 -20.98
CA LEU A 58 -10.07 2.05 -20.38
C LEU A 58 -11.02 2.42 -19.24
N THR A 59 -10.57 3.29 -18.33
CA THR A 59 -11.41 3.77 -17.22
C THR A 59 -12.70 4.41 -17.73
N ASP A 60 -12.62 5.30 -18.72
CA ASP A 60 -13.79 5.99 -19.30
C ASP A 60 -14.79 4.99 -19.89
N GLN A 61 -14.31 3.95 -20.56
CA GLN A 61 -15.14 2.87 -21.09
C GLN A 61 -15.87 2.13 -19.97
N LEU A 62 -15.17 1.76 -18.87
CA LEU A 62 -15.77 1.05 -17.75
C LEU A 62 -16.77 1.92 -16.97
N VAL A 63 -16.49 3.21 -16.83
CA VAL A 63 -17.41 4.17 -16.22
C VAL A 63 -18.71 4.25 -17.01
N ALA A 64 -18.65 4.38 -18.35
CA ALA A 64 -19.85 4.40 -19.20
C ALA A 64 -20.66 3.09 -19.05
N GLN A 65 -19.98 1.94 -19.04
CA GLN A 65 -20.65 0.65 -18.83
C GLN A 65 -21.28 0.53 -17.44
N ALA A 66 -20.61 1.07 -16.40
CA ALA A 66 -21.13 1.07 -15.04
C ALA A 66 -22.39 1.93 -14.91
N GLU A 67 -22.39 3.14 -15.52
CA GLU A 67 -23.54 4.02 -15.54
C GLU A 67 -24.74 3.39 -16.27
N ASP A 68 -24.49 2.69 -17.38
CA ASP A 68 -25.55 1.98 -18.10
C ASP A 68 -26.11 0.81 -17.30
N ALA A 69 -25.25 0.08 -16.59
CA ALA A 69 -25.66 -0.98 -15.69
C ALA A 69 -26.49 -0.43 -14.49
N GLU A 70 -26.12 0.72 -13.92
CA GLU A 70 -26.90 1.39 -12.87
C GLU A 70 -28.30 1.78 -13.39
N LYS A 71 -28.36 2.44 -14.55
CA LYS A 71 -29.66 2.81 -15.19
C LYS A 71 -30.56 1.61 -15.44
N ALA A 72 -29.97 0.44 -15.74
CA ALA A 72 -30.70 -0.81 -15.93
C ALA A 72 -31.04 -1.53 -14.62
N GLY A 73 -30.63 -1.04 -13.45
CA GLY A 73 -30.85 -1.67 -12.14
C GLY A 73 -29.90 -2.84 -11.86
N HIS A 74 -28.83 -3.02 -12.64
CA HIS A 74 -27.87 -4.10 -12.48
C HIS A 74 -26.79 -3.73 -11.47
N THR A 75 -27.14 -3.53 -10.22
CA THR A 75 -26.30 -3.01 -9.14
C THR A 75 -24.97 -3.74 -8.99
N ARG A 76 -25.01 -5.09 -8.99
CA ARG A 76 -23.79 -5.91 -8.86
C ARG A 76 -22.83 -5.70 -10.03
N THR A 77 -23.33 -5.67 -11.26
CA THR A 77 -22.52 -5.41 -12.46
C THR A 77 -21.90 -4.02 -12.40
N ALA A 78 -22.71 -3.01 -12.06
CA ALA A 78 -22.24 -1.64 -11.90
C ALA A 78 -21.12 -1.56 -10.84
N GLY A 79 -21.31 -2.13 -9.66
CA GLY A 79 -20.32 -2.14 -8.59
C GLY A 79 -18.97 -2.76 -9.01
N GLN A 80 -18.99 -3.88 -9.73
CA GLN A 80 -17.77 -4.51 -10.26
C GLN A 80 -17.06 -3.65 -11.30
N LEU A 81 -17.80 -2.95 -12.15
CA LEU A 81 -17.24 -2.04 -13.15
C LEU A 81 -16.63 -0.80 -12.50
N TRP A 82 -17.31 -0.19 -11.54
CA TRP A 82 -16.79 0.93 -10.76
C TRP A 82 -15.50 0.56 -10.00
N PHE A 83 -15.47 -0.62 -9.39
CA PHE A 83 -14.29 -1.13 -8.68
C PHE A 83 -13.07 -1.21 -9.60
N ARG A 84 -13.21 -1.86 -10.78
CA ARG A 84 -12.09 -1.96 -11.72
C ARG A 84 -11.70 -0.61 -12.31
N ALA A 85 -12.67 0.24 -12.61
CA ALA A 85 -12.40 1.60 -13.12
C ALA A 85 -11.54 2.42 -12.14
N SER A 86 -11.82 2.35 -10.83
CA SER A 86 -11.01 3.02 -9.81
C SER A 86 -9.59 2.47 -9.74
N ASN A 87 -9.43 1.15 -9.78
CA ASN A 87 -8.13 0.47 -9.76
C ASN A 87 -7.27 0.86 -10.98
N TYR A 88 -7.85 0.87 -12.18
CA TYR A 88 -7.12 1.27 -13.40
C TYR A 88 -6.73 2.75 -13.39
N LEU A 89 -7.58 3.61 -12.87
CA LEU A 89 -7.25 5.04 -12.77
C LEU A 89 -6.17 5.32 -11.72
N ALA A 90 -6.11 4.52 -10.65
CA ALA A 90 -5.04 4.58 -9.66
C ALA A 90 -3.67 4.26 -10.30
N GLN A 91 -3.60 3.28 -11.21
CA GLN A 91 -2.36 2.99 -11.95
C GLN A 91 -1.96 4.15 -12.88
N ALA A 92 -2.92 4.81 -13.51
CA ALA A 92 -2.65 5.99 -14.35
C ALA A 92 -2.08 7.16 -13.53
N GLU A 93 -2.65 7.43 -12.35
CA GLU A 93 -2.23 8.51 -11.45
C GLU A 93 -0.83 8.25 -10.88
N ARG A 94 -0.59 7.03 -10.44
CA ARG A 94 0.65 6.64 -9.76
C ARG A 94 1.91 6.93 -10.57
N MET A 95 1.84 6.87 -11.89
CA MET A 95 2.98 7.06 -12.79
C MET A 95 3.24 8.53 -13.15
N LEU A 96 2.36 9.45 -12.74
CA LEU A 96 2.54 10.87 -13.02
C LEU A 96 3.57 11.50 -12.08
N ALA A 97 4.33 12.47 -12.60
CA ALA A 97 5.12 13.37 -11.77
C ALA A 97 4.22 14.10 -10.76
N HIS A 98 4.75 14.49 -9.60
CA HIS A 98 3.93 15.22 -8.63
C HIS A 98 3.53 16.60 -9.16
N SER A 99 4.39 17.22 -9.97
CA SER A 99 4.17 18.51 -10.62
C SER A 99 3.23 18.43 -11.85
N ASP A 100 2.87 17.22 -12.33
CA ASP A 100 1.98 17.08 -13.49
C ASP A 100 0.60 17.67 -13.18
N PRO A 101 0.10 18.62 -14.00
CA PRO A 101 -1.19 19.25 -13.78
C PRO A 101 -2.39 18.27 -13.83
N ASN A 102 -2.20 17.10 -14.42
CA ASN A 102 -3.23 16.06 -14.45
C ASN A 102 -3.30 15.23 -13.17
N ARG A 103 -2.28 15.25 -12.31
CA ARG A 103 -2.18 14.34 -11.16
C ARG A 103 -3.33 14.52 -10.18
N VAL A 104 -3.51 15.70 -9.64
CA VAL A 104 -4.58 15.98 -8.66
C VAL A 104 -5.97 15.79 -9.26
N PRO A 105 -6.30 16.29 -10.47
CA PRO A 105 -7.58 15.98 -11.12
C PRO A 105 -7.85 14.48 -11.33
N THR A 106 -6.83 13.71 -11.74
CA THR A 106 -6.95 12.25 -11.92
C THR A 106 -7.21 11.57 -10.58
N TYR A 107 -6.50 11.97 -9.53
CA TYR A 107 -6.69 11.44 -8.18
C TYR A 107 -8.10 11.72 -7.62
N ARG A 108 -8.59 12.97 -7.76
CA ARG A 108 -9.97 13.33 -7.35
C ARG A 108 -11.02 12.49 -8.06
N ARG A 109 -10.87 12.30 -9.37
CA ARG A 109 -11.76 11.45 -10.15
C ARG A 109 -11.71 9.99 -9.69
N MET A 110 -10.53 9.50 -9.36
CA MET A 110 -10.38 8.14 -8.80
C MET A 110 -11.15 8.00 -7.48
N LEU A 111 -11.09 8.99 -6.58
CA LEU A 111 -11.86 8.98 -5.33
C LEU A 111 -13.38 8.93 -5.56
N GLU A 112 -13.88 9.71 -6.53
CA GLU A 112 -15.30 9.71 -6.90
C GLU A 112 -15.75 8.33 -7.41
N ILE A 113 -14.94 7.70 -8.27
CA ILE A 113 -15.19 6.36 -8.79
C ILE A 113 -15.12 5.31 -7.67
N ALA A 114 -14.12 5.40 -6.78
CA ALA A 114 -13.99 4.49 -5.64
C ALA A 114 -15.19 4.58 -4.69
N GLN A 115 -15.72 5.78 -4.46
CA GLN A 115 -16.93 5.96 -3.64
C GLN A 115 -18.14 5.20 -4.22
N LYS A 116 -18.32 5.25 -5.55
CA LYS A 116 -19.34 4.45 -6.23
C LYS A 116 -19.13 2.95 -6.08
N ALA A 117 -17.87 2.52 -6.14
CA ALA A 117 -17.54 1.11 -5.90
C ALA A 117 -17.92 0.67 -4.47
N PHE A 118 -17.65 1.46 -3.43
CA PHE A 118 -18.03 1.12 -2.06
C PHE A 118 -19.53 0.92 -1.91
N GLU A 119 -20.33 1.87 -2.41
CA GLU A 119 -21.79 1.85 -2.28
C GLU A 119 -22.39 0.59 -2.90
N LEU A 120 -21.87 0.13 -4.03
CA LEU A 120 -22.48 -0.93 -4.84
C LEU A 120 -21.76 -2.29 -4.73
N HIS A 121 -20.47 -2.31 -4.41
CA HIS A 121 -19.64 -3.52 -4.39
C HIS A 121 -19.26 -3.94 -2.97
N SER A 122 -18.94 -3.00 -2.09
CA SER A 122 -18.35 -3.29 -0.78
C SER A 122 -19.03 -2.50 0.35
N PRO A 123 -20.31 -2.74 0.65
CA PRO A 123 -21.10 -1.92 1.58
C PRO A 123 -20.59 -1.95 3.03
N ARG A 124 -19.66 -2.85 3.37
CA ARG A 124 -19.01 -2.88 4.69
C ARG A 124 -17.83 -1.92 4.81
N VAL A 125 -17.38 -1.34 3.70
CA VAL A 125 -16.30 -0.36 3.68
C VAL A 125 -16.88 1.04 3.75
N SER A 126 -16.41 1.84 4.67
CA SER A 126 -16.81 3.24 4.83
C SER A 126 -15.59 4.15 4.83
N ARG A 127 -15.73 5.34 4.24
CA ARG A 127 -14.72 6.39 4.37
C ARG A 127 -14.84 7.04 5.74
N VAL A 128 -13.72 7.20 6.43
CA VAL A 128 -13.62 7.80 7.76
C VAL A 128 -12.50 8.84 7.80
N GLU A 129 -12.59 9.76 8.75
CA GLU A 129 -11.60 10.79 9.01
C GLU A 129 -11.09 10.66 10.43
N ILE A 130 -9.79 10.48 10.59
CA ILE A 130 -9.15 10.29 11.89
C ILE A 130 -8.59 11.63 12.36
N PRO A 131 -9.00 12.18 13.52
CA PRO A 131 -8.45 13.42 14.03
C PRO A 131 -6.92 13.36 14.18
N TYR A 132 -6.22 14.35 13.65
CA TYR A 132 -4.76 14.38 13.65
C TYR A 132 -4.23 15.81 13.59
N GLU A 133 -3.49 16.26 14.63
CA GLU A 133 -2.74 17.54 14.67
C GLU A 133 -3.48 18.76 14.05
N GLY A 134 -4.76 18.92 14.38
CA GLY A 134 -5.59 20.05 13.88
C GLY A 134 -6.19 19.85 12.48
N THR A 135 -5.99 18.68 11.88
CA THR A 135 -6.59 18.21 10.63
C THR A 135 -7.11 16.79 10.80
N THR A 136 -7.28 16.05 9.73
CA THR A 136 -7.66 14.63 9.75
C THR A 136 -6.78 13.80 8.82
N LEU A 137 -6.67 12.50 9.10
CA LEU A 137 -6.12 11.51 8.19
C LEU A 137 -7.27 10.74 7.53
N PRO A 138 -7.40 10.78 6.20
CA PRO A 138 -8.40 10.02 5.49
C PRO A 138 -8.11 8.51 5.55
N ALA A 139 -9.14 7.70 5.76
CA ALA A 139 -9.02 6.26 5.80
C ALA A 139 -10.27 5.55 5.29
N TYR A 140 -10.16 4.27 4.98
CA TYR A 140 -11.28 3.37 4.79
C TYR A 140 -11.34 2.38 5.95
N PHE A 141 -12.51 2.26 6.56
CA PHE A 141 -12.76 1.30 7.62
C PHE A 141 -13.67 0.19 7.12
N SER A 142 -13.20 -1.05 7.22
CA SER A 142 -13.98 -2.26 6.97
C SER A 142 -14.28 -2.94 8.30
N ALA A 143 -15.52 -2.90 8.73
CA ALA A 143 -15.94 -3.63 9.92
C ALA A 143 -15.95 -5.16 9.65
N ALA A 144 -15.45 -5.94 10.61
CA ALA A 144 -15.64 -7.38 10.60
C ALA A 144 -17.14 -7.74 10.66
N PRO A 145 -17.56 -8.90 10.15
CA PRO A 145 -18.90 -9.40 10.39
C PRO A 145 -19.21 -9.45 11.89
N ALA A 146 -20.38 -8.97 12.29
CA ALA A 146 -20.80 -9.05 13.68
C ALA A 146 -20.89 -10.50 14.13
N THR A 147 -20.36 -10.79 15.30
CA THR A 147 -20.44 -12.11 15.96
C THR A 147 -20.95 -11.96 17.39
N ASP A 148 -21.37 -13.06 18.02
CA ASP A 148 -21.77 -13.05 19.44
C ASP A 148 -20.55 -12.95 20.40
N ASP A 149 -19.32 -12.96 19.86
CA ASP A 149 -18.06 -12.95 20.62
C ASP A 149 -17.63 -11.55 21.13
N GLY A 150 -18.41 -10.53 20.86
CA GLY A 150 -18.16 -9.13 21.24
C GLY A 150 -17.37 -8.33 20.19
N PRO A 151 -16.71 -7.22 20.60
CA PRO A 151 -15.95 -6.36 19.70
C PRO A 151 -14.84 -7.09 18.96
N ALA A 152 -14.65 -6.76 17.68
CA ALA A 152 -13.69 -7.42 16.80
C ALA A 152 -12.26 -6.85 16.97
N PRO A 153 -11.21 -7.67 16.86
CA PRO A 153 -9.86 -7.17 16.67
C PRO A 153 -9.75 -6.35 15.38
N VAL A 154 -8.73 -5.50 15.29
CA VAL A 154 -8.55 -4.64 14.12
C VAL A 154 -7.09 -4.54 13.70
N ILE A 155 -6.86 -4.45 12.39
CA ILE A 155 -5.57 -4.13 11.81
C ILE A 155 -5.59 -2.71 11.25
N VAL A 156 -4.61 -1.90 11.64
CA VAL A 156 -4.25 -0.66 10.94
C VAL A 156 -3.33 -1.05 9.79
N LEU A 157 -3.83 -0.98 8.57
CA LEU A 157 -3.08 -1.25 7.35
C LEU A 157 -2.52 0.07 6.81
N VAL A 158 -1.19 0.15 6.64
CA VAL A 158 -0.50 1.38 6.26
C VAL A 158 0.28 1.24 4.96
N ASN A 159 0.32 2.32 4.21
CA ASN A 159 0.89 2.41 2.86
C ASN A 159 2.43 2.37 2.84
N GLY A 160 2.97 2.10 1.65
CA GLY A 160 4.36 2.32 1.31
C GLY A 160 4.65 3.75 0.85
N LEU A 161 5.59 3.89 -0.10
CA LEU A 161 6.03 5.20 -0.61
C LEU A 161 4.98 5.86 -1.53
N ASP A 162 4.38 5.10 -2.44
CA ASP A 162 3.60 5.60 -3.57
C ASP A 162 2.17 5.02 -3.64
N SER A 163 1.82 4.14 -2.72
CA SER A 163 0.47 3.59 -2.62
C SER A 163 -0.50 4.51 -1.88
N THR A 164 -1.77 4.18 -1.95
CA THR A 164 -2.87 4.90 -1.31
C THR A 164 -3.85 3.90 -0.68
N LYS A 165 -4.78 4.37 0.15
CA LYS A 165 -5.84 3.51 0.71
C LYS A 165 -6.68 2.82 -0.37
N GLU A 166 -6.78 3.40 -1.58
CA GLU A 166 -7.48 2.79 -2.72
C GLU A 166 -6.73 1.56 -3.24
N HIS A 167 -5.39 1.58 -3.25
CA HIS A 167 -4.60 0.39 -3.57
C HIS A 167 -4.77 -0.70 -2.51
N MET A 168 -4.83 -0.33 -1.22
CA MET A 168 -5.12 -1.27 -0.13
C MET A 168 -6.51 -1.87 -0.26
N TYR A 169 -7.51 -1.04 -0.58
CA TYR A 169 -8.87 -1.52 -0.88
C TYR A 169 -8.88 -2.50 -2.05
N ALA A 170 -8.23 -2.15 -3.17
CA ALA A 170 -8.17 -3.01 -4.36
C ALA A 170 -7.41 -4.32 -4.12
N SER A 171 -6.49 -4.38 -3.15
CA SER A 171 -5.74 -5.60 -2.81
C SER A 171 -6.60 -6.72 -2.19
N ASN A 172 -7.80 -6.38 -1.71
CA ASN A 172 -8.72 -7.27 -0.98
C ASN A 172 -8.15 -7.88 0.32
N HIS A 173 -7.03 -7.40 0.84
CA HIS A 173 -6.49 -7.90 2.11
C HIS A 173 -7.48 -7.69 3.28
N TRP A 174 -8.24 -6.61 3.26
CA TRP A 174 -9.30 -6.33 4.22
C TRP A 174 -10.43 -7.39 4.20
N GLU A 175 -10.71 -8.01 3.04
CA GLU A 175 -11.67 -9.12 2.96
C GLU A 175 -11.13 -10.40 3.59
N GLU A 176 -9.83 -10.69 3.40
CA GLU A 176 -9.16 -11.81 4.05
C GLU A 176 -9.17 -11.67 5.57
N LEU A 177 -8.94 -10.44 6.08
CA LEU A 177 -9.07 -10.15 7.51
C LEU A 177 -10.52 -10.29 7.99
N ALA A 178 -11.48 -9.72 7.25
CA ALA A 178 -12.91 -9.79 7.60
C ALA A 178 -13.45 -11.23 7.62
N ALA A 179 -12.98 -12.10 6.72
CA ALA A 179 -13.32 -13.53 6.70
C ALA A 179 -12.84 -14.26 7.97
N ARG A 180 -11.88 -13.69 8.71
CA ARG A 180 -11.34 -14.18 9.99
C ARG A 180 -11.87 -13.41 11.19
N GLY A 181 -12.91 -12.59 11.01
CA GLY A 181 -13.50 -11.79 12.09
C GLY A 181 -12.66 -10.59 12.53
N ILE A 182 -11.80 -10.07 11.66
CA ILE A 182 -10.89 -8.95 11.96
C ILE A 182 -11.29 -7.73 11.13
N SER A 183 -11.49 -6.59 11.79
CA SER A 183 -11.73 -5.30 11.14
C SER A 183 -10.42 -4.76 10.54
N CYS A 184 -10.54 -3.88 9.55
CA CYS A 184 -9.37 -3.27 8.91
C CYS A 184 -9.55 -1.76 8.74
N LEU A 185 -8.56 -0.99 9.19
CA LEU A 185 -8.42 0.44 8.95
C LEU A 185 -7.33 0.66 7.91
N MET A 186 -7.69 0.95 6.67
CA MET A 186 -6.79 1.28 5.55
C MET A 186 -6.49 2.77 5.60
N LEU A 187 -5.31 3.15 6.07
CA LEU A 187 -4.96 4.54 6.42
C LEU A 187 -4.12 5.22 5.34
N ASP A 188 -4.53 6.40 4.91
CA ASP A 188 -3.62 7.34 4.25
C ASP A 188 -2.88 8.15 5.33
N GLN A 189 -1.76 7.60 5.80
CA GLN A 189 -0.90 8.28 6.77
C GLN A 189 -0.16 9.46 6.09
N PRO A 190 0.43 10.41 6.85
CA PRO A 190 1.26 11.47 6.30
C PRO A 190 2.30 10.94 5.30
N GLY A 191 2.39 11.57 4.13
CA GLY A 191 3.23 11.15 3.00
C GLY A 191 2.52 10.25 1.98
N THR A 192 1.23 9.91 2.17
CA THR A 192 0.51 9.01 1.25
C THR A 192 -0.89 9.52 0.90
N GLY A 193 -1.46 8.99 -0.16
CA GLY A 193 -2.85 9.15 -0.54
C GLY A 193 -3.39 10.59 -0.51
N GLU A 194 -4.58 10.76 0.04
CA GLU A 194 -5.23 12.07 0.22
C GLU A 194 -4.46 12.96 1.19
N ALA A 195 -3.86 12.40 2.25
CA ALA A 195 -3.10 13.16 3.21
C ALA A 195 -1.96 13.94 2.54
N LEU A 196 -1.24 13.32 1.60
CA LEU A 196 -0.20 14.00 0.84
C LEU A 196 -0.79 14.86 -0.30
N ARG A 197 -1.64 14.27 -1.16
CA ARG A 197 -2.06 14.86 -2.43
C ARG A 197 -3.01 16.04 -2.28
N LEU A 198 -3.87 16.01 -1.27
CA LEU A 198 -4.92 17.01 -1.08
C LEU A 198 -4.72 17.89 0.15
N GLN A 199 -4.01 17.41 1.17
CA GLN A 199 -3.78 18.13 2.43
C GLN A 199 -2.34 18.62 2.57
N GLY A 200 -1.38 18.11 1.75
CA GLY A 200 0.04 18.46 1.82
C GLY A 200 0.75 17.91 3.06
N LEU A 201 0.20 16.88 3.71
CA LEU A 201 0.83 16.23 4.85
C LEU A 201 1.95 15.32 4.38
N THR A 202 3.18 15.69 4.63
CA THR A 202 4.38 14.96 4.23
C THR A 202 4.73 13.86 5.23
N ALA A 203 5.49 12.85 4.78
CA ALA A 203 5.95 11.75 5.62
C ALA A 203 6.80 12.25 6.79
N ARG A 204 6.79 11.48 7.87
CA ARG A 204 7.57 11.76 9.07
C ARG A 204 8.28 10.49 9.57
N ILE A 205 9.40 10.68 10.24
CA ILE A 205 10.21 9.59 10.79
C ILE A 205 9.51 8.95 11.99
N ASP A 206 8.95 9.76 12.89
CA ASP A 206 8.27 9.36 14.13
C ASP A 206 6.84 8.89 13.87
N THR A 207 6.73 7.72 13.28
CA THR A 207 5.46 7.13 12.82
C THR A 207 4.49 6.80 13.92
N GLU A 208 4.97 6.65 15.15
CA GLU A 208 4.16 6.46 16.35
C GLU A 208 3.15 7.58 16.59
N VAL A 209 3.38 8.79 16.08
CA VAL A 209 2.49 9.94 16.28
C VAL A 209 1.16 9.76 15.54
N TRP A 210 1.21 9.44 14.25
CA TRP A 210 -0.03 9.19 13.50
C TRP A 210 -0.62 7.80 13.80
N ALA A 211 0.22 6.81 14.16
CA ALA A 211 -0.28 5.52 14.60
C ALA A 211 -1.04 5.63 15.92
N GLY A 212 -0.56 6.46 16.86
CA GLY A 212 -1.27 6.79 18.10
C GLY A 212 -2.62 7.43 17.84
N ALA A 213 -2.71 8.38 16.90
CA ALA A 213 -3.98 8.99 16.51
C ALA A 213 -4.97 7.96 15.93
N ALA A 214 -4.48 6.99 15.15
CA ALA A 214 -5.31 5.89 14.65
C ALA A 214 -5.80 4.98 15.79
N VAL A 215 -4.94 4.66 16.74
CA VAL A 215 -5.30 3.87 17.93
C VAL A 215 -6.32 4.65 18.79
N ASP A 216 -6.11 5.93 19.05
CA ASP A 216 -7.05 6.79 19.80
C ASP A 216 -8.46 6.78 19.18
N TRP A 217 -8.55 6.82 17.86
CA TRP A 217 -9.82 6.76 17.14
C TRP A 217 -10.46 5.38 17.23
N LEU A 218 -9.68 4.32 17.14
CA LEU A 218 -10.16 2.94 17.22
C LEU A 218 -10.66 2.58 18.63
N GLU A 219 -9.99 3.06 19.68
CA GLU A 219 -10.41 2.85 21.07
C GLU A 219 -11.76 3.50 21.42
N GLN A 220 -12.20 4.49 20.66
CA GLN A 220 -13.51 5.14 20.85
C GLN A 220 -14.68 4.38 20.19
N ARG A 221 -14.42 3.27 19.54
CA ARG A 221 -15.42 2.49 18.81
C ARG A 221 -15.91 1.30 19.62
N ASP A 222 -17.22 1.17 19.76
CA ASP A 222 -17.85 0.07 20.48
C ASP A 222 -17.72 -1.30 19.75
N ASP A 223 -17.44 -1.29 18.45
CA ASP A 223 -17.29 -2.48 17.60
C ASP A 223 -15.83 -2.97 17.49
N VAL A 224 -14.88 -2.31 18.16
CA VAL A 224 -13.45 -2.64 18.14
C VAL A 224 -12.97 -3.10 19.52
N ASP A 225 -12.23 -4.21 19.56
CA ASP A 225 -11.52 -4.67 20.75
C ASP A 225 -10.21 -3.88 20.90
N ALA A 226 -10.20 -2.91 21.79
CA ALA A 226 -9.06 -2.05 22.08
C ALA A 226 -7.79 -2.80 22.54
N ALA A 227 -7.92 -4.01 23.09
CA ALA A 227 -6.78 -4.84 23.47
C ALA A 227 -6.16 -5.60 22.30
N ARG A 228 -6.80 -5.62 21.14
CA ARG A 228 -6.37 -6.34 19.94
C ARG A 228 -6.32 -5.44 18.70
N ILE A 229 -5.57 -4.34 18.80
CA ILE A 229 -5.25 -3.45 17.67
C ILE A 229 -3.85 -3.82 17.17
N GLY A 230 -3.72 -4.25 15.93
CA GLY A 230 -2.44 -4.56 15.29
C GLY A 230 -2.11 -3.59 14.16
N ILE A 231 -0.86 -3.62 13.69
CA ILE A 231 -0.42 -2.81 12.55
C ILE A 231 0.27 -3.66 11.49
N VAL A 232 -0.09 -3.45 10.22
CA VAL A 232 0.51 -4.10 9.05
C VAL A 232 0.96 -3.02 8.07
N GLY A 233 2.23 -3.03 7.67
CA GLY A 233 2.76 -2.05 6.75
C GLY A 233 3.47 -2.70 5.56
N TRP A 234 3.08 -2.35 4.33
CA TRP A 234 3.71 -2.88 3.13
C TRP A 234 4.73 -1.92 2.51
N SER A 235 5.80 -2.46 1.90
CA SER A 235 6.86 -1.68 1.25
C SER A 235 7.56 -0.73 2.23
N LEU A 236 7.53 0.60 2.03
CA LEU A 236 8.02 1.56 3.02
C LEU A 236 7.22 1.49 4.33
N GLY A 237 5.99 0.96 4.30
CA GLY A 237 5.25 0.59 5.49
C GLY A 237 5.94 -0.47 6.36
N GLY A 238 6.86 -1.25 5.77
CA GLY A 238 7.77 -2.15 6.50
C GLY A 238 8.86 -1.44 7.31
N TYR A 239 8.98 -0.12 7.19
CA TYR A 239 9.64 0.77 8.15
C TYR A 239 8.61 1.38 9.11
N TYR A 240 7.50 1.89 8.58
CA TYR A 240 6.50 2.64 9.35
C TYR A 240 5.86 1.79 10.45
N ALA A 241 5.42 0.58 10.14
CA ALA A 241 4.74 -0.28 11.10
C ALA A 241 5.66 -0.75 12.24
N PRO A 242 6.89 -1.26 12.00
CA PRO A 242 7.81 -1.62 13.07
C PRO A 242 8.19 -0.43 13.95
N ARG A 243 8.43 0.75 13.39
CA ARG A 243 8.71 1.94 14.19
C ARG A 243 7.52 2.32 15.06
N ALA A 244 6.30 2.33 14.49
CA ALA A 244 5.10 2.59 15.29
C ALA A 244 4.96 1.57 16.42
N ALA A 245 5.11 0.28 16.18
CA ALA A 245 5.00 -0.76 17.20
C ALA A 245 6.11 -0.71 18.26
N ALA A 246 7.27 -0.12 17.94
CA ALA A 246 8.33 0.10 18.89
C ALA A 246 7.96 1.15 19.97
N PHE A 247 7.14 2.14 19.62
CA PHE A 247 6.85 3.29 20.51
C PHE A 247 5.37 3.44 20.89
N GLU A 248 4.41 3.03 20.04
CA GLU A 248 2.99 2.95 20.39
C GLU A 248 2.68 1.61 21.08
N LYS A 249 2.71 1.61 22.41
CA LYS A 249 2.64 0.39 23.23
C LYS A 249 1.25 -0.26 23.34
N ARG A 250 0.21 0.37 22.81
CA ARG A 250 -1.15 -0.21 22.71
C ARG A 250 -1.31 -1.14 21.52
N LEU A 251 -0.37 -1.11 20.55
CA LEU A 251 -0.36 -2.07 19.47
C LEU A 251 -0.06 -3.49 19.97
N ALA A 252 -0.89 -4.46 19.62
CA ALA A 252 -0.85 -5.83 20.10
C ALA A 252 -0.03 -6.78 19.22
N LEU A 253 0.20 -6.43 17.95
CA LEU A 253 1.08 -7.13 17.01
C LEU A 253 1.56 -6.20 15.88
N CYS A 254 2.63 -6.60 15.21
CA CYS A 254 3.20 -5.88 14.09
C CYS A 254 3.53 -6.83 12.93
N VAL A 255 3.29 -6.38 11.70
CA VAL A 255 3.74 -7.06 10.48
C VAL A 255 4.47 -6.08 9.57
N ALA A 256 5.73 -6.42 9.24
CA ALA A 256 6.49 -5.77 8.17
C ALA A 256 6.30 -6.58 6.87
N TRP A 257 5.42 -6.13 6.00
CA TRP A 257 5.18 -6.73 4.70
C TRP A 257 6.11 -6.09 3.65
N GLY A 258 7.30 -6.68 3.46
CA GLY A 258 8.42 -6.07 2.77
C GLY A 258 9.23 -5.19 3.73
N ALA A 259 10.06 -5.83 4.57
CA ALA A 259 10.82 -5.17 5.63
C ALA A 259 11.84 -4.17 5.08
N ASN A 260 11.63 -2.90 5.34
CA ASN A 260 12.48 -1.78 4.92
C ASN A 260 13.28 -1.25 6.12
N HIS A 261 14.26 -2.06 6.57
CA HIS A 261 15.00 -1.81 7.81
C HIS A 261 15.85 -0.54 7.77
N ASP A 262 16.54 -0.32 6.66
CA ASP A 262 17.44 0.82 6.43
C ASP A 262 17.10 1.45 5.09
N TRP A 263 16.15 2.38 5.12
CA TRP A 263 15.67 3.01 3.90
C TRP A 263 16.71 3.92 3.24
N GLY A 264 17.56 4.57 4.04
CA GLY A 264 18.68 5.38 3.54
C GLY A 264 19.64 4.55 2.69
N ALA A 265 20.06 3.38 3.20
CA ALA A 265 20.93 2.46 2.45
C ALA A 265 20.25 1.96 1.15
N VAL A 266 18.94 1.68 1.19
CA VAL A 266 18.16 1.31 -0.02
C VAL A 266 18.17 2.44 -1.05
N GLN A 267 18.01 3.70 -0.62
CA GLN A 267 18.03 4.86 -1.53
C GLN A 267 19.41 5.11 -2.14
N ARG A 268 20.49 5.00 -1.36
CA ARG A 268 21.88 5.13 -1.87
C ARG A 268 22.16 4.06 -2.92
N ARG A 269 21.81 2.80 -2.63
CA ARG A 269 21.95 1.69 -3.58
C ARG A 269 21.12 1.91 -4.86
N ARG A 270 19.94 2.51 -4.76
CA ARG A 270 19.12 2.88 -5.92
C ARG A 270 19.83 3.93 -6.77
N LYS A 271 20.34 4.99 -6.16
CA LYS A 271 21.08 6.05 -6.87
C LYS A 271 22.30 5.49 -7.62
N GLU A 272 23.05 4.57 -7.00
CA GLU A 272 24.20 3.92 -7.64
C GLU A 272 23.83 3.11 -8.90
N ARG A 273 22.62 2.55 -8.94
CA ARG A 273 22.08 1.73 -10.05
C ARG A 273 21.33 2.51 -11.11
N GLU A 274 21.14 3.80 -10.92
CA GLU A 274 20.21 4.64 -11.70
C GLU A 274 20.54 4.72 -13.19
N GLY A 275 21.81 4.47 -13.59
CA GLY A 275 22.22 4.43 -15.01
C GLY A 275 21.66 3.23 -15.80
N GLU A 276 21.11 2.20 -15.13
CA GLU A 276 20.70 0.98 -15.81
C GLU A 276 19.21 0.97 -16.21
N ARG A 277 18.31 1.46 -15.36
CA ARG A 277 16.85 1.59 -15.65
C ARG A 277 16.18 2.49 -14.60
N PRO A 278 16.12 3.81 -14.77
CA PRO A 278 15.48 4.71 -13.81
C PRO A 278 13.99 4.40 -13.68
N VAL A 279 13.45 4.56 -12.46
CA VAL A 279 12.01 4.63 -12.26
C VAL A 279 11.60 6.08 -12.58
N PRO A 280 10.65 6.28 -13.49
CA PRO A 280 10.23 7.63 -13.86
C PRO A 280 9.78 8.46 -12.66
N HIS A 281 10.19 9.71 -12.63
CA HIS A 281 9.82 10.68 -11.57
C HIS A 281 10.08 10.20 -10.13
N TYR A 282 10.93 9.17 -9.95
CA TYR A 282 11.13 8.55 -8.63
C TYR A 282 11.66 9.56 -7.60
N TRP A 283 12.72 10.27 -7.93
CA TRP A 283 13.33 11.21 -6.98
C TRP A 283 12.43 12.41 -6.71
N GLU A 284 11.75 12.92 -7.74
CA GLU A 284 10.76 13.97 -7.59
C GLU A 284 9.64 13.53 -6.64
N HIS A 285 9.14 12.33 -6.81
CA HIS A 285 8.11 11.75 -5.93
C HIS A 285 8.61 11.56 -4.49
N VAL A 286 9.81 11.02 -4.32
CA VAL A 286 10.42 10.79 -3.00
C VAL A 286 10.61 12.10 -2.25
N LEU A 287 11.17 13.12 -2.91
CA LEU A 287 11.35 14.43 -2.32
C LEU A 287 10.02 15.05 -1.89
N TRP A 288 9.00 14.96 -2.72
CA TRP A 288 7.66 15.43 -2.38
C TRP A 288 7.06 14.70 -1.18
N VAL A 289 7.14 13.37 -1.14
CA VAL A 289 6.65 12.56 0.00
C VAL A 289 7.24 13.05 1.32
N TRP A 290 8.53 13.39 1.35
CA TRP A 290 9.23 13.82 2.57
C TRP A 290 9.26 15.34 2.78
N GLY A 291 8.55 16.13 1.95
CA GLY A 291 8.54 17.60 2.06
C GLY A 291 9.91 18.21 1.81
N LYS A 292 10.66 17.63 0.89
CA LYS A 292 11.99 18.07 0.44
C LYS A 292 11.98 18.40 -1.06
N ASP A 293 10.78 18.58 -1.62
CA ASP A 293 10.56 18.98 -2.99
C ASP A 293 11.16 20.38 -3.23
N GLY A 294 11.90 20.47 -4.28
CA GLY A 294 12.61 21.66 -4.68
C GLY A 294 13.81 21.29 -5.49
N ASP A 295 14.70 21.75 -5.88
CA ASP A 295 15.84 21.64 -6.71
C ASP A 295 16.53 20.25 -6.71
N GLU A 296 16.78 19.65 -7.86
CA GLU A 296 17.56 18.40 -8.03
C GLU A 296 18.92 18.43 -7.35
N HIS A 297 19.46 19.63 -7.08
CA HIS A 297 20.71 19.81 -6.35
C HIS A 297 20.66 19.42 -4.87
N HIS A 298 19.47 19.10 -4.33
CA HIS A 298 19.30 18.70 -2.94
C HIS A 298 19.28 17.16 -2.73
N LEU A 299 19.47 16.35 -3.76
CA LEU A 299 19.42 14.89 -3.63
C LEU A 299 20.44 14.34 -2.63
N ASP A 300 21.66 14.86 -2.60
CA ASP A 300 22.66 14.40 -1.65
C ASP A 300 22.28 14.75 -0.20
N ALA A 301 21.78 15.96 0.04
CA ALA A 301 21.25 16.37 1.33
C ALA A 301 20.02 15.54 1.74
N PHE A 302 19.20 15.17 0.77
CA PHE A 302 18.08 14.25 1.01
C PHE A 302 18.55 12.84 1.40
N LEU A 303 19.59 12.31 0.76
CA LEU A 303 20.15 11.00 1.09
C LEU A 303 20.73 10.99 2.52
N ASP A 304 21.36 12.10 2.95
CA ASP A 304 21.82 12.24 4.34
C ASP A 304 20.64 12.27 5.34
N PHE A 305 19.54 12.94 4.99
CA PHE A 305 18.28 12.87 5.75
C PHE A 305 17.70 11.44 5.77
N ALA A 306 17.72 10.75 4.65
CA ALA A 306 17.17 9.40 4.49
C ALA A 306 17.88 8.36 5.38
N ASP A 307 19.14 8.59 5.77
CA ASP A 307 19.88 7.72 6.70
C ASP A 307 19.24 7.69 8.10
N ALA A 308 18.44 8.70 8.47
CA ALA A 308 17.66 8.70 9.69
C ALA A 308 16.39 7.81 9.62
N VAL A 309 15.98 7.38 8.42
CA VAL A 309 14.87 6.44 8.22
C VAL A 309 15.41 5.01 8.34
N ASN A 310 15.75 4.63 9.56
CA ASN A 310 16.48 3.43 9.91
C ASN A 310 15.88 2.81 11.18
N LEU A 311 15.85 1.48 11.26
CA LEU A 311 15.29 0.72 12.36
C LEU A 311 16.35 0.12 13.31
N ASP A 312 17.63 0.43 13.13
CA ASP A 312 18.69 0.01 14.07
C ASP A 312 18.40 0.57 15.47
N GLY A 313 18.39 -0.30 16.47
CA GLY A 313 18.02 0.07 17.86
C GLY A 313 16.54 0.36 18.07
N VAL A 314 15.73 0.38 17.01
CA VAL A 314 14.28 0.61 17.03
C VAL A 314 13.53 -0.72 17.15
N VAL A 315 13.81 -1.70 16.29
CA VAL A 315 13.10 -3.00 16.32
C VAL A 315 13.34 -3.77 17.63
N GLU A 316 14.42 -3.51 18.32
CA GLU A 316 14.68 -4.05 19.68
C GLU A 316 13.65 -3.55 20.71
N GLN A 317 12.96 -2.42 20.44
CA GLN A 317 11.91 -1.87 21.32
C GLN A 317 10.54 -2.55 21.08
N ILE A 318 10.42 -3.42 20.08
CA ILE A 318 9.19 -4.17 19.82
C ILE A 318 9.06 -5.28 20.85
N THR A 319 8.00 -5.21 21.66
CA THR A 319 7.70 -6.19 22.72
C THR A 319 6.41 -6.97 22.46
N VAL A 320 5.89 -6.89 21.24
CA VAL A 320 4.71 -7.61 20.76
C VAL A 320 5.09 -8.63 19.67
N PRO A 321 4.22 -9.60 19.33
CA PRO A 321 4.46 -10.48 18.19
C PRO A 321 4.80 -9.71 16.91
N PHE A 322 5.85 -10.15 16.21
CA PHE A 322 6.38 -9.48 15.03
C PHE A 322 6.63 -10.45 13.88
N LEU A 323 5.86 -10.30 12.80
CA LEU A 323 6.05 -11.00 11.54
C LEU A 323 6.79 -10.13 10.54
N ILE A 324 7.76 -10.73 9.85
CA ILE A 324 8.42 -10.17 8.68
C ILE A 324 8.08 -11.06 7.49
N ALA A 325 7.35 -10.54 6.50
CA ALA A 325 6.98 -11.25 5.27
C ALA A 325 7.70 -10.60 4.08
N HIS A 326 8.51 -11.38 3.32
CA HIS A 326 9.40 -10.81 2.30
C HIS A 326 9.58 -11.75 1.10
N GLY A 327 9.62 -11.21 -0.12
CA GLY A 327 9.90 -11.96 -1.33
C GLY A 327 11.41 -12.19 -1.53
N ALA A 328 11.81 -13.41 -1.88
CA ALA A 328 13.22 -13.74 -2.06
C ALA A 328 13.91 -12.97 -3.20
N ASN A 329 13.15 -12.46 -4.16
CA ASN A 329 13.63 -11.71 -5.33
C ASN A 329 13.12 -10.25 -5.34
N ASP A 330 12.86 -9.68 -4.17
CA ASP A 330 12.41 -8.30 -4.09
C ASP A 330 13.49 -7.35 -4.63
N ARG A 331 13.19 -6.70 -5.76
CA ARG A 331 14.10 -5.78 -6.45
C ARG A 331 14.08 -4.37 -5.88
N GLN A 332 13.10 -4.06 -5.01
CA GLN A 332 12.96 -2.75 -4.37
C GLN A 332 13.66 -2.73 -3.01
N ILE A 333 13.46 -3.77 -2.21
CA ILE A 333 14.00 -3.90 -0.86
C ILE A 333 14.81 -5.20 -0.79
N PRO A 334 16.14 -5.12 -0.62
CA PRO A 334 16.97 -6.32 -0.54
C PRO A 334 16.58 -7.23 0.64
N LEU A 335 16.61 -8.56 0.44
CA LEU A 335 16.26 -9.55 1.45
C LEU A 335 17.11 -9.42 2.73
N GLU A 336 18.32 -8.89 2.65
CA GLU A 336 19.18 -8.60 3.79
C GLU A 336 18.51 -7.67 4.83
N MET A 337 17.63 -6.77 4.38
CA MET A 337 16.87 -5.87 5.27
C MET A 337 15.87 -6.65 6.14
N ALA A 338 15.27 -7.70 5.58
CA ALA A 338 14.36 -8.58 6.33
C ALA A 338 15.13 -9.39 7.39
N HIS A 339 16.28 -9.95 7.03
CA HIS A 339 17.13 -10.63 7.99
C HIS A 339 17.61 -9.72 9.12
N ARG A 340 18.03 -8.47 8.78
CA ARG A 340 18.48 -7.49 9.78
C ARG A 340 17.36 -7.14 10.77
N SER A 341 16.13 -6.91 10.28
CA SER A 341 14.95 -6.69 11.14
C SER A 341 14.68 -7.89 12.06
N TYR A 342 14.75 -9.10 11.51
CA TYR A 342 14.54 -10.32 12.29
C TYR A 342 15.60 -10.51 13.38
N ASP A 343 16.88 -10.35 13.04
CA ASP A 343 17.98 -10.58 13.96
C ASP A 343 17.95 -9.61 15.15
N GLN A 344 17.58 -8.34 14.90
CA GLN A 344 17.55 -7.30 15.90
C GLN A 344 16.27 -7.28 16.76
N ALA A 345 15.15 -7.87 16.32
CA ALA A 345 13.89 -7.87 17.07
C ALA A 345 13.89 -8.86 18.26
N VAL A 346 14.93 -8.80 19.10
CA VAL A 346 15.22 -9.79 20.14
C VAL A 346 14.22 -9.80 21.30
N ASN A 347 13.49 -8.72 21.52
CA ASN A 347 12.53 -8.58 22.61
C ASN A 347 11.08 -8.93 22.18
N SER A 348 10.85 -9.23 20.91
CA SER A 348 9.55 -9.73 20.45
C SER A 348 9.31 -11.15 20.99
N PRO A 349 8.17 -11.41 21.65
CA PRO A 349 7.87 -12.72 22.23
C PRO A 349 7.60 -13.80 21.15
N LYS A 350 7.23 -13.38 19.93
CA LYS A 350 6.98 -14.25 18.78
C LYS A 350 7.47 -13.53 17.53
N ARG A 351 8.77 -13.66 17.22
CA ARG A 351 9.33 -13.12 15.97
C ARG A 351 9.38 -14.21 14.91
N GLU A 352 8.93 -13.86 13.71
CA GLU A 352 8.91 -14.77 12.57
C GLU A 352 9.41 -14.06 11.31
N LEU A 353 10.25 -14.74 10.52
CA LEU A 353 10.65 -14.32 9.19
C LEU A 353 10.12 -15.33 8.17
N ARG A 354 9.17 -14.88 7.34
CA ARG A 354 8.63 -15.62 6.21
C ARG A 354 9.25 -15.09 4.92
N VAL A 355 10.08 -15.90 4.27
CA VAL A 355 10.62 -15.61 2.94
C VAL A 355 9.86 -16.44 1.91
N PHE A 356 9.23 -15.78 0.93
CA PHE A 356 8.56 -16.43 -0.18
C PHE A 356 9.57 -16.78 -1.27
N THR A 357 9.64 -18.06 -1.62
CA THR A 357 10.67 -18.62 -2.50
C THR A 357 10.18 -18.76 -3.95
N PRO A 358 11.07 -18.90 -4.95
CA PRO A 358 10.68 -19.10 -6.34
C PRO A 358 9.82 -20.34 -6.60
N GLN A 359 9.87 -21.34 -5.72
CA GLN A 359 9.05 -22.54 -5.83
C GLN A 359 7.59 -22.29 -5.45
N GLU A 360 7.34 -21.29 -4.62
CA GLU A 360 6.00 -20.93 -4.12
C GLU A 360 5.39 -19.77 -4.88
N GLY A 361 6.20 -18.93 -5.51
CA GLY A 361 5.81 -17.62 -6.03
C GLY A 361 5.83 -16.54 -4.94
N ALA A 362 5.27 -15.37 -5.24
CA ALA A 362 5.27 -14.20 -4.35
C ALA A 362 6.69 -13.68 -4.04
N THR A 363 7.59 -13.80 -4.98
CA THR A 363 9.00 -13.48 -4.79
C THR A 363 9.35 -12.02 -5.04
N GLU A 364 8.51 -11.31 -5.79
CA GLU A 364 8.73 -9.90 -6.12
C GLU A 364 8.31 -8.98 -4.97
N HIS A 365 8.49 -7.68 -5.17
CA HIS A 365 8.20 -6.66 -4.15
C HIS A 365 6.83 -6.86 -3.50
N ILE A 366 6.80 -6.99 -2.17
CA ILE A 366 5.60 -7.30 -1.35
C ILE A 366 4.76 -8.49 -1.85
N GLY A 367 5.34 -9.38 -2.67
CA GLY A 367 4.64 -10.50 -3.26
C GLY A 367 3.60 -10.12 -4.31
N LEU A 368 3.77 -8.99 -5.01
CA LEU A 368 2.83 -8.51 -6.04
C LEU A 368 2.61 -9.51 -7.16
N ASP A 369 3.56 -10.40 -7.43
CA ASP A 369 3.44 -11.49 -8.40
C ASP A 369 2.49 -12.62 -7.95
N HIS A 370 2.14 -12.69 -6.66
CA HIS A 370 1.16 -13.63 -6.10
C HIS A 370 0.52 -13.04 -4.83
N LEU A 371 0.02 -11.81 -4.93
CA LEU A 371 -0.52 -11.03 -3.82
C LEU A 371 -1.56 -11.77 -2.97
N PRO A 372 -2.54 -12.51 -3.55
CA PRO A 372 -3.51 -13.25 -2.75
C PRO A 372 -2.88 -14.27 -1.79
N TYR A 373 -1.80 -14.94 -2.19
CA TYR A 373 -1.11 -15.91 -1.34
C TYR A 373 -0.46 -15.26 -0.12
N VAL A 374 0.26 -14.15 -0.33
CA VAL A 374 0.88 -13.40 0.78
C VAL A 374 -0.19 -12.81 1.70
N SER A 375 -1.26 -12.26 1.10
CA SER A 375 -2.40 -11.69 1.82
C SER A 375 -3.05 -12.72 2.76
N THR A 376 -3.35 -13.91 2.24
CA THR A 376 -3.94 -15.00 3.03
C THR A 376 -3.00 -15.47 4.14
N PHE A 377 -1.70 -15.65 3.84
CA PHE A 377 -0.71 -16.03 4.85
C PHE A 377 -0.63 -15.01 6.01
N ILE A 378 -0.57 -13.73 5.70
CA ILE A 378 -0.53 -12.67 6.72
C ILE A 378 -1.82 -12.66 7.53
N ALA A 379 -2.98 -12.78 6.87
CA ALA A 379 -4.27 -12.80 7.56
C ALA A 379 -4.42 -14.00 8.51
N ASP A 380 -3.93 -15.20 8.11
CA ASP A 380 -3.90 -16.39 8.97
C ASP A 380 -2.99 -16.14 10.20
N TRP A 381 -1.76 -15.64 9.99
CA TRP A 381 -0.83 -15.35 11.07
C TRP A 381 -1.39 -14.33 12.06
N VAL A 382 -2.05 -13.28 11.57
CA VAL A 382 -2.73 -12.26 12.40
C VAL A 382 -3.86 -12.87 13.21
N ALA A 383 -4.70 -13.70 12.60
CA ALA A 383 -5.83 -14.36 13.27
C ALA A 383 -5.35 -15.30 14.39
N ASP A 384 -4.36 -16.14 14.11
CA ASP A 384 -3.77 -17.05 15.10
C ASP A 384 -3.14 -16.27 16.26
N THR A 385 -2.43 -15.19 15.95
CA THR A 385 -1.78 -14.36 16.97
C THR A 385 -2.81 -13.66 17.87
N PHE A 386 -3.88 -13.08 17.31
CA PHE A 386 -4.96 -12.50 18.13
C PHE A 386 -5.70 -13.53 18.95
N ALA A 387 -5.85 -14.78 18.47
CA ALA A 387 -6.44 -15.86 19.26
C ALA A 387 -5.55 -16.29 20.43
N GLU A 388 -4.24 -16.28 20.28
CA GLU A 388 -3.27 -16.52 21.36
C GLU A 388 -3.33 -15.43 22.44
N LEU A 389 -3.48 -14.16 22.06
CA LEU A 389 -3.58 -13.01 22.96
C LEU A 389 -4.92 -12.96 23.74
N LYS A 390 -5.99 -13.59 23.24
CA LYS A 390 -7.29 -13.69 23.92
C LYS A 390 -7.28 -14.68 25.10
N ARG A 391 -6.27 -15.54 25.17
CA ARG A 391 -6.14 -16.57 26.24
C ARG A 391 -5.39 -16.05 27.45
#